data_0b45329b0e00bb5676a364777566e407
#
_entry.id   0b45329b0e00bb5676a364777566e407
#
_cell.length_a   1.000
_cell.length_b   1.000
_cell.length_c   1.000
_cell.angle_alpha   90.00
_cell.angle_beta   90.00
_cell.angle_gamma   90.00
#
_symmetry.space_group_name_H-M   'P 1'
#
loop_
_entity.id
_entity.type
_entity.pdbx_description
1 polymer ?
#
loop_
_entity_poly.entity_id
_entity_poly.type
_entity_poly.pdbx_seq_one_letter_code
_entity_poly.pdbx_strand_id
1 'polypeptide(L)'
;MKINYNNMPNGVGKCSFLLRYIFNLFRTWYLFHFRYSWVKYHGFIRVMKGTSFAHFPISLGNNVQFGDYCNISTPAIVGNNVLMAGRVCFVGKNDHSFDVPGQLIWNGERGDNGTTVVEDDVWIGHRVTIVGPVTIGRGSIVAAGAVVTKDIPPCEIWGGVPARKLSNRFKDENDMKKHMEFLVEILNSETKMKR
;
A
#
# COMPACT_ATOMS: atom_id res chain seq x y z
N MET A 1 10.62 19.84 -9.28
CA MET A 1 10.64 18.47 -8.76
C MET A 1 12.10 18.05 -8.60
N LYS A 2 12.57 17.73 -7.39
CA LYS A 2 13.94 17.22 -7.17
C LYS A 2 13.94 15.71 -7.28
N ILE A 3 14.76 15.15 -8.17
CA ILE A 3 14.91 13.70 -8.31
C ILE A 3 15.81 13.21 -7.19
N ASN A 4 15.31 12.24 -6.42
CA ASN A 4 16.08 11.61 -5.36
C ASN A 4 16.88 10.42 -5.93
N TYR A 5 18.19 10.59 -6.05
CA TYR A 5 19.10 9.54 -6.53
C TYR A 5 19.51 8.52 -5.45
N ASN A 6 19.14 8.73 -4.19
CA ASN A 6 19.48 7.80 -3.10
C ASN A 6 18.83 6.41 -3.28
N ASN A 7 17.73 6.34 -4.06
CA ASN A 7 17.05 5.08 -4.39
C ASN A 7 17.56 4.47 -5.71
N MET A 8 18.69 4.93 -6.24
CA MET A 8 19.25 4.39 -7.46
C MET A 8 19.89 3.02 -7.18
N PRO A 9 19.50 1.95 -7.90
CA PRO A 9 20.11 0.64 -7.73
C PRO A 9 21.62 0.66 -8.08
N ASN A 10 22.39 -0.14 -7.35
CA ASN A 10 23.82 -0.31 -7.63
C ASN A 10 24.06 -0.73 -9.08
N GLY A 11 25.05 -0.12 -9.73
CA GLY A 11 25.42 -0.42 -11.13
C GLY A 11 24.54 0.25 -12.20
N VAL A 12 23.53 1.05 -11.82
CA VAL A 12 22.72 1.81 -12.78
C VAL A 12 23.29 3.22 -12.96
N GLY A 13 23.53 3.62 -14.21
CA GLY A 13 23.97 4.99 -14.51
C GLY A 13 22.87 6.04 -14.29
N LYS A 14 23.24 7.26 -13.88
CA LYS A 14 22.31 8.37 -13.61
C LYS A 14 21.36 8.65 -14.78
N CYS A 15 21.83 8.60 -16.02
CA CYS A 15 20.99 8.81 -17.21
C CYS A 15 19.93 7.72 -17.36
N SER A 16 20.30 6.45 -17.19
CA SER A 16 19.36 5.33 -17.27
C SER A 16 18.32 5.42 -16.14
N PHE A 17 18.73 5.81 -14.94
CA PHE A 17 17.80 6.02 -13.82
C PHE A 17 16.83 7.16 -14.13
N LEU A 18 17.30 8.28 -14.65
CA LEU A 18 16.50 9.43 -15.04
C LEU A 18 15.46 9.07 -16.10
N LEU A 19 15.86 8.37 -17.15
CA LEU A 19 14.95 7.91 -18.21
C LEU A 19 13.84 7.01 -17.66
N ARG A 20 14.21 6.05 -16.81
CA ARG A 20 13.23 5.18 -16.12
C ARG A 20 12.29 5.97 -15.24
N TYR A 21 12.78 6.98 -14.56
CA TYR A 21 11.98 7.86 -13.70
C TYR A 21 10.96 8.64 -14.52
N ILE A 22 11.39 9.28 -15.62
CA ILE A 22 10.50 10.02 -16.53
C ILE A 22 9.46 9.10 -17.16
N PHE A 23 9.89 7.92 -17.65
CA PHE A 23 8.97 6.92 -18.19
C PHE A 23 7.93 6.48 -17.16
N ASN A 24 8.34 6.31 -15.91
CA ASN A 24 7.41 5.94 -14.84
C ASN A 24 6.38 7.04 -14.55
N LEU A 25 6.78 8.31 -14.56
CA LEU A 25 5.86 9.44 -14.40
C LEU A 25 4.82 9.46 -15.52
N PHE A 26 5.26 9.33 -16.77
CA PHE A 26 4.36 9.29 -17.92
C PHE A 26 3.40 8.09 -17.85
N ARG A 27 3.92 6.90 -17.55
CA ARG A 27 3.11 5.68 -17.38
C ARG A 27 2.06 5.84 -16.28
N THR A 28 2.45 6.38 -15.12
CA THR A 28 1.53 6.60 -13.98
C THR A 28 0.44 7.61 -14.35
N TRP A 29 0.84 8.72 -14.99
CA TRP A 29 -0.12 9.69 -15.50
C TRP A 29 -1.11 9.04 -16.46
N TYR A 30 -0.64 8.28 -17.46
CA TYR A 30 -1.49 7.59 -18.43
C TYR A 30 -2.45 6.60 -17.75
N LEU A 31 -1.94 5.77 -16.82
CA LEU A 31 -2.75 4.78 -16.12
C LEU A 31 -3.89 5.42 -15.32
N PHE A 32 -3.61 6.48 -14.59
CA PHE A 32 -4.60 7.10 -13.71
C PHE A 32 -5.46 8.17 -14.39
N HIS A 33 -5.14 8.61 -15.59
CA HIS A 33 -6.04 9.46 -16.38
C HIS A 33 -6.97 8.68 -17.29
N PHE A 34 -6.51 7.56 -17.85
CA PHE A 34 -7.29 6.85 -18.88
C PHE A 34 -7.82 5.50 -18.40
N ARG A 35 -6.99 4.68 -17.72
CA ARG A 35 -7.40 3.33 -17.37
C ARG A 35 -8.04 3.22 -15.99
N TYR A 36 -7.57 3.98 -15.02
CA TYR A 36 -8.01 3.95 -13.62
C TYR A 36 -8.32 5.37 -13.13
N SER A 37 -9.16 6.11 -13.85
CA SER A 37 -9.47 7.52 -13.60
C SER A 37 -10.16 7.80 -12.27
N TRP A 38 -10.68 6.78 -11.61
CA TRP A 38 -11.27 6.86 -10.27
C TRP A 38 -10.24 6.83 -9.14
N VAL A 39 -8.98 6.44 -9.43
CA VAL A 39 -7.89 6.43 -8.44
C VAL A 39 -7.34 7.84 -8.27
N LYS A 40 -7.46 8.37 -7.06
CA LYS A 40 -6.84 9.64 -6.67
C LYS A 40 -5.42 9.39 -6.22
N TYR A 41 -4.46 10.20 -6.63
CA TYR A 41 -3.07 10.04 -6.22
C TYR A 41 -2.35 11.37 -6.04
N HIS A 42 -1.31 11.36 -5.22
CA HIS A 42 -0.47 12.51 -4.96
C HIS A 42 1.01 12.13 -5.16
N GLY A 43 1.76 13.00 -5.84
CA GLY A 43 3.20 12.83 -6.00
C GLY A 43 3.62 11.65 -6.86
N PHE A 44 4.66 10.94 -6.41
CA PHE A 44 5.31 9.88 -7.17
C PHE A 44 4.70 8.52 -6.88
N ILE A 45 4.12 7.89 -7.89
CA ILE A 45 3.60 6.51 -7.80
C ILE A 45 4.32 5.63 -8.81
N ARG A 46 4.72 4.44 -8.38
CA ARG A 46 5.33 3.43 -9.22
C ARG A 46 4.43 2.21 -9.32
N VAL A 47 3.82 2.01 -10.48
CA VAL A 47 2.96 0.86 -10.75
C VAL A 47 3.69 -0.10 -11.68
N MET A 48 3.98 -1.31 -11.22
CA MET A 48 4.65 -2.33 -12.03
C MET A 48 3.67 -3.12 -12.88
N LYS A 49 4.20 -4.02 -13.73
CA LYS A 49 3.45 -4.80 -14.71
C LYS A 49 2.33 -5.63 -14.04
N GLY A 50 1.17 -5.68 -14.69
CA GLY A 50 0.05 -6.54 -14.26
C GLY A 50 -0.68 -6.09 -13.00
N THR A 51 -0.31 -4.96 -12.41
CA THR A 51 -1.05 -4.38 -11.28
C THR A 51 -2.38 -3.82 -11.76
N SER A 52 -3.45 -4.07 -11.00
CA SER A 52 -4.82 -3.66 -11.31
C SER A 52 -5.52 -3.05 -10.10
N PHE A 53 -6.44 -2.14 -10.41
CA PHE A 53 -7.27 -1.44 -9.43
C PHE A 53 -8.73 -1.64 -9.83
N ALA A 54 -9.53 -2.26 -8.98
CA ALA A 54 -10.97 -2.39 -9.19
C ALA A 54 -11.66 -1.02 -9.02
N HIS A 55 -12.87 -0.89 -9.50
CA HIS A 55 -13.62 0.37 -9.50
C HIS A 55 -14.18 0.69 -8.11
N PHE A 56 -13.30 1.06 -7.20
CA PHE A 56 -13.59 1.50 -5.84
C PHE A 56 -12.94 2.85 -5.54
N PRO A 57 -13.36 3.58 -4.51
CA PRO A 57 -12.65 4.76 -4.02
C PRO A 57 -11.25 4.35 -3.54
N ILE A 58 -10.21 4.74 -4.28
CA ILE A 58 -8.82 4.47 -3.95
C ILE A 58 -8.07 5.79 -3.92
N SER A 59 -7.36 6.05 -2.82
CA SER A 59 -6.51 7.21 -2.65
C SER A 59 -5.08 6.79 -2.32
N LEU A 60 -4.11 7.35 -3.03
CA LEU A 60 -2.69 7.04 -2.90
C LEU A 60 -1.91 8.29 -2.53
N GLY A 61 -1.07 8.20 -1.53
CA GLY A 61 -0.15 9.24 -1.10
C GLY A 61 1.04 9.43 -2.05
N ASN A 62 2.10 10.03 -1.53
CA ASN A 62 3.35 10.24 -2.27
C ASN A 62 4.32 9.07 -2.06
N ASN A 63 5.13 8.76 -3.07
CA ASN A 63 6.18 7.73 -3.03
C ASN A 63 5.63 6.33 -2.72
N VAL A 64 4.57 5.92 -3.45
CA VAL A 64 3.98 4.58 -3.32
C VAL A 64 4.44 3.68 -4.45
N GLN A 65 4.92 2.49 -4.12
CA GLN A 65 5.30 1.46 -5.10
C GLN A 65 4.36 0.25 -5.01
N PHE A 66 3.82 -0.13 -6.15
CA PHE A 66 3.16 -1.42 -6.36
C PHE A 66 4.07 -2.31 -7.21
N GLY A 67 4.48 -3.46 -6.65
CA GLY A 67 5.20 -4.50 -7.36
C GLY A 67 4.36 -5.15 -8.46
N ASP A 68 4.93 -6.13 -9.15
CA ASP A 68 4.25 -6.82 -10.26
C ASP A 68 3.02 -7.57 -9.78
N TYR A 69 1.94 -7.50 -10.56
CA TYR A 69 0.70 -8.26 -10.36
C TYR A 69 0.02 -8.00 -9.00
N CYS A 70 0.12 -6.81 -8.45
CA CYS A 70 -0.72 -6.42 -7.32
C CYS A 70 -2.18 -6.23 -7.77
N ASN A 71 -3.11 -6.52 -6.88
CA ASN A 71 -4.54 -6.35 -7.14
C ASN A 71 -5.19 -5.61 -5.95
N ILE A 72 -5.82 -4.47 -6.22
CA ILE A 72 -6.54 -3.68 -5.22
C ILE A 72 -8.02 -3.77 -5.55
N SER A 73 -8.74 -4.66 -4.85
CA SER A 73 -10.15 -5.00 -5.11
C SER A 73 -11.11 -4.54 -4.00
N THR A 74 -10.71 -3.53 -3.22
CA THR A 74 -11.53 -2.91 -2.17
C THR A 74 -11.28 -1.41 -2.14
N PRO A 75 -12.15 -0.61 -1.49
CA PRO A 75 -11.83 0.75 -1.12
C PRO A 75 -10.51 0.78 -0.33
N ALA A 76 -9.61 1.70 -0.68
CA ALA A 76 -8.30 1.76 -0.05
C ALA A 76 -7.77 3.19 0.09
N ILE A 77 -7.14 3.47 1.23
CA ILE A 77 -6.35 4.66 1.47
C ILE A 77 -4.92 4.20 1.74
N VAL A 78 -3.99 4.62 0.90
CA VAL A 78 -2.57 4.30 1.04
C VAL A 78 -1.82 5.59 1.29
N GLY A 79 -1.09 5.63 2.39
CA GLY A 79 -0.28 6.76 2.83
C GLY A 79 0.96 6.99 1.97
N ASN A 80 1.94 7.68 2.55
CA ASN A 80 3.19 8.05 1.87
C ASN A 80 4.29 7.02 2.15
N ASN A 81 5.26 6.93 1.24
CA ASN A 81 6.45 6.07 1.40
C ASN A 81 6.09 4.59 1.60
N VAL A 82 5.03 4.09 0.93
CA VAL A 82 4.58 2.71 1.04
C VAL A 82 5.22 1.85 -0.03
N LEU A 83 5.84 0.76 0.40
CA LEU A 83 6.49 -0.20 -0.47
C LEU A 83 5.70 -1.52 -0.50
N MET A 84 5.06 -1.84 -1.60
CA MET A 84 4.41 -3.13 -1.83
C MET A 84 5.25 -3.97 -2.78
N ALA A 85 5.61 -5.17 -2.35
CA ALA A 85 6.25 -6.17 -3.21
C ALA A 85 5.22 -6.74 -4.23
N GLY A 86 5.66 -7.66 -5.08
CA GLY A 86 4.77 -8.23 -6.10
C GLY A 86 3.67 -9.13 -5.51
N ARG A 87 2.55 -9.22 -6.23
CA ARG A 87 1.40 -10.08 -5.92
C ARG A 87 0.71 -9.78 -4.58
N VAL A 88 0.77 -8.54 -4.11
CA VAL A 88 -0.03 -8.09 -2.98
C VAL A 88 -1.48 -7.95 -3.43
N CYS A 89 -2.41 -8.49 -2.65
CA CYS A 89 -3.83 -8.50 -2.96
C CYS A 89 -4.64 -7.89 -1.81
N PHE A 90 -5.52 -6.93 -2.12
CA PHE A 90 -6.52 -6.39 -1.21
C PHE A 90 -7.88 -6.97 -1.61
N VAL A 91 -8.51 -7.69 -0.71
CA VAL A 91 -9.81 -8.35 -0.94
C VAL A 91 -10.83 -7.96 0.12
N GLY A 92 -12.09 -7.99 -0.25
CA GLY A 92 -13.19 -7.76 0.68
C GLY A 92 -13.40 -8.94 1.62
N LYS A 93 -13.97 -8.66 2.77
CA LYS A 93 -14.38 -9.67 3.76
C LYS A 93 -15.84 -10.08 3.56
N ASN A 94 -16.67 -9.16 3.06
CA ASN A 94 -18.12 -9.27 3.00
C ASN A 94 -18.64 -9.26 1.55
N ASP A 95 -17.96 -9.95 0.64
CA ASP A 95 -18.36 -9.97 -0.78
C ASP A 95 -19.72 -10.63 -1.02
N HIS A 96 -20.12 -11.57 -0.18
CA HIS A 96 -21.44 -12.22 -0.20
C HIS A 96 -21.88 -12.61 1.21
N SER A 97 -23.17 -12.48 1.51
CA SER A 97 -23.77 -13.12 2.69
C SER A 97 -23.80 -14.64 2.49
N PHE A 98 -23.44 -15.39 3.53
CA PHE A 98 -23.29 -16.84 3.48
C PHE A 98 -23.98 -17.57 4.63
N ASP A 99 -24.64 -16.84 5.51
CA ASP A 99 -25.21 -17.32 6.78
C ASP A 99 -26.75 -17.30 6.79
N VAL A 100 -27.39 -17.12 5.64
CA VAL A 100 -28.84 -17.14 5.51
C VAL A 100 -29.32 -18.57 5.16
N PRO A 101 -30.00 -19.29 6.06
CA PRO A 101 -30.51 -20.63 5.78
C PRO A 101 -31.48 -20.62 4.59
N GLY A 102 -31.36 -21.60 3.69
CA GLY A 102 -32.22 -21.72 2.53
C GLY A 102 -31.87 -20.81 1.35
N GLN A 103 -30.80 -20.05 1.44
CA GLN A 103 -30.30 -19.17 0.38
C GLN A 103 -28.96 -19.70 -0.16
N LEU A 104 -28.81 -19.71 -1.48
CA LEU A 104 -27.51 -19.96 -2.10
C LEU A 104 -26.58 -18.75 -1.90
N ILE A 105 -25.30 -18.98 -1.62
CA ILE A 105 -24.29 -17.92 -1.51
C ILE A 105 -24.28 -17.04 -2.77
N TRP A 106 -24.50 -17.64 -3.95
CA TRP A 106 -24.60 -16.91 -5.24
C TRP A 106 -25.64 -15.79 -5.23
N ASN A 107 -26.75 -16.01 -4.52
CA ASN A 107 -27.87 -15.06 -4.40
C ASN A 107 -27.74 -14.16 -3.16
N GLY A 108 -26.66 -14.33 -2.39
CA GLY A 108 -26.38 -13.55 -1.19
C GLY A 108 -26.14 -12.08 -1.50
N GLU A 109 -26.66 -11.20 -0.66
CA GLU A 109 -26.39 -9.77 -0.75
C GLU A 109 -24.91 -9.50 -0.57
N ARG A 110 -24.40 -8.50 -1.30
CA ARG A 110 -23.04 -8.00 -1.11
C ARG A 110 -23.02 -7.00 0.03
N GLY A 111 -22.22 -7.28 1.03
CA GLY A 111 -22.01 -6.39 2.16
C GLY A 111 -21.05 -5.24 1.85
N ASP A 112 -20.99 -4.27 2.75
CA ASP A 112 -19.97 -3.23 2.71
C ASP A 112 -18.62 -3.82 3.17
N ASN A 113 -17.63 -3.73 2.30
CA ASN A 113 -16.27 -4.17 2.60
C ASN A 113 -15.45 -3.14 3.38
N GLY A 114 -16.02 -1.94 3.62
CA GLY A 114 -15.31 -0.85 4.27
C GLY A 114 -14.02 -0.46 3.57
N THR A 115 -13.22 0.39 4.18
CA THR A 115 -11.98 0.91 3.60
C THR A 115 -10.75 0.32 4.29
N THR A 116 -9.86 -0.28 3.51
CA THR A 116 -8.53 -0.68 4.00
C THR A 116 -7.61 0.53 4.04
N VAL A 117 -6.92 0.74 5.16
CA VAL A 117 -5.99 1.84 5.36
C VAL A 117 -4.57 1.28 5.50
N VAL A 118 -3.66 1.76 4.68
CA VAL A 118 -2.22 1.54 4.84
C VAL A 118 -1.60 2.89 5.15
N GLU A 119 -1.10 3.06 6.35
CA GLU A 119 -0.48 4.32 6.77
C GLU A 119 0.90 4.53 6.14
N ASP A 120 1.63 5.56 6.60
CA ASP A 120 2.92 5.96 6.02
C ASP A 120 4.04 4.98 6.40
N ASP A 121 5.07 4.88 5.56
CA ASP A 121 6.30 4.09 5.79
C ASP A 121 6.04 2.60 6.05
N VAL A 122 5.07 2.02 5.35
CA VAL A 122 4.71 0.61 5.47
C VAL A 122 5.40 -0.22 4.38
N TRP A 123 5.94 -1.37 4.77
CA TRP A 123 6.44 -2.37 3.83
C TRP A 123 5.57 -3.62 3.83
N ILE A 124 4.98 -3.93 2.67
CA ILE A 124 4.17 -5.14 2.46
C ILE A 124 4.95 -6.12 1.58
N GLY A 125 5.24 -7.28 2.15
CA GLY A 125 5.99 -8.36 1.53
C GLY A 125 5.29 -9.02 0.35
N HIS A 126 6.02 -9.86 -0.36
CA HIS A 126 5.53 -10.57 -1.56
C HIS A 126 4.38 -11.52 -1.23
N ARG A 127 3.35 -11.55 -2.09
CA ARG A 127 2.15 -12.41 -1.94
C ARG A 127 1.37 -12.23 -0.64
N VAL A 128 1.40 -11.04 -0.07
CA VAL A 128 0.53 -10.73 1.07
C VAL A 128 -0.90 -10.56 0.57
N THR A 129 -1.86 -11.16 1.29
CA THR A 129 -3.29 -10.92 1.11
C THR A 129 -3.81 -10.12 2.29
N ILE A 130 -4.46 -8.99 2.02
CA ILE A 130 -5.09 -8.14 3.02
C ILE A 130 -6.60 -8.32 2.87
N VAL A 131 -7.24 -8.85 3.92
CA VAL A 131 -8.68 -9.07 3.98
C VAL A 131 -9.30 -7.93 4.77
N GLY A 132 -9.75 -6.91 4.03
CA GLY A 132 -10.29 -5.68 4.62
C GLY A 132 -11.71 -5.79 5.19
N PRO A 133 -12.15 -4.77 5.93
CA PRO A 133 -11.39 -3.56 6.24
C PRO A 133 -10.38 -3.76 7.38
N VAL A 134 -9.16 -3.28 7.20
CA VAL A 134 -8.11 -3.29 8.24
C VAL A 134 -7.24 -2.04 8.11
N THR A 135 -6.61 -1.65 9.22
CA THR A 135 -5.58 -0.61 9.25
C THR A 135 -4.21 -1.23 9.45
N ILE A 136 -3.27 -0.92 8.57
CA ILE A 136 -1.85 -1.25 8.73
C ILE A 136 -1.14 0.00 9.20
N GLY A 137 -0.74 0.00 10.47
CA GLY A 137 -0.19 1.15 11.16
C GLY A 137 1.16 1.60 10.62
N ARG A 138 1.46 2.86 10.83
CA ARG A 138 2.66 3.57 10.38
C ARG A 138 3.95 2.84 10.76
N GLY A 139 4.87 2.74 9.82
CA GLY A 139 6.16 2.10 10.05
C GLY A 139 6.12 0.58 10.18
N SER A 140 4.99 -0.06 9.93
CA SER A 140 4.85 -1.53 10.09
C SER A 140 5.37 -2.30 8.87
N ILE A 141 5.66 -3.56 9.10
CA ILE A 141 6.13 -4.49 8.09
C ILE A 141 5.22 -5.73 8.08
N VAL A 142 4.75 -6.11 6.91
CA VAL A 142 4.02 -7.37 6.70
C VAL A 142 4.91 -8.34 5.95
N ALA A 143 5.23 -9.46 6.58
CA ALA A 143 6.10 -10.50 6.02
C ALA A 143 5.45 -11.16 4.78
N ALA A 144 6.28 -11.63 3.86
CA ALA A 144 5.83 -12.28 2.63
C ALA A 144 4.90 -13.47 2.91
N GLY A 145 3.87 -13.64 2.07
CA GLY A 145 2.90 -14.71 2.16
C GLY A 145 1.89 -14.60 3.30
N ALA A 146 1.88 -13.51 4.06
CA ALA A 146 0.95 -13.31 5.16
C ALA A 146 -0.49 -13.07 4.68
N VAL A 147 -1.46 -13.47 5.50
CA VAL A 147 -2.88 -13.12 5.34
C VAL A 147 -3.32 -12.23 6.49
N VAL A 148 -3.44 -10.94 6.22
CA VAL A 148 -3.81 -9.92 7.22
C VAL A 148 -5.34 -9.87 7.32
N THR A 149 -5.86 -10.15 8.52
CA THR A 149 -7.31 -10.17 8.82
C THR A 149 -7.70 -9.27 9.99
N LYS A 150 -6.72 -8.54 10.56
CA LYS A 150 -6.90 -7.63 11.70
C LYS A 150 -5.94 -6.46 11.54
N ASP A 151 -6.23 -5.37 12.24
CA ASP A 151 -5.37 -4.20 12.30
C ASP A 151 -3.98 -4.54 12.83
N ILE A 152 -3.00 -3.88 12.25
CA ILE A 152 -1.58 -3.98 12.64
C ILE A 152 -1.19 -2.67 13.31
N PRO A 153 -0.77 -2.70 14.60
CA PRO A 153 -0.28 -1.51 15.29
C PRO A 153 0.98 -0.92 14.63
N PRO A 154 1.26 0.38 14.85
CA PRO A 154 2.45 1.03 14.31
C PRO A 154 3.76 0.35 14.72
N CYS A 155 4.75 0.36 13.81
CA CYS A 155 6.11 -0.16 14.04
C CYS A 155 6.17 -1.64 14.46
N GLU A 156 5.20 -2.44 14.05
CA GLU A 156 5.22 -3.89 14.28
C GLU A 156 5.54 -4.67 13.00
N ILE A 157 6.10 -5.87 13.17
CA ILE A 157 6.32 -6.85 12.11
C ILE A 157 5.35 -7.99 12.30
N TRP A 158 4.52 -8.22 11.28
CA TRP A 158 3.49 -9.27 11.29
C TRP A 158 3.70 -10.26 10.15
N GLY A 159 3.32 -11.53 10.38
CA GLY A 159 3.42 -12.59 9.36
C GLY A 159 2.56 -13.80 9.69
N GLY A 160 2.48 -14.73 8.74
CA GLY A 160 1.73 -15.98 8.86
C GLY A 160 0.31 -15.92 8.33
N VAL A 161 -0.41 -17.05 8.45
CA VAL A 161 -1.79 -17.25 7.97
C VAL A 161 -2.64 -17.87 9.09
N PRO A 162 -3.53 -17.10 9.73
CA PRO A 162 -3.67 -15.65 9.65
C PRO A 162 -2.47 -14.93 10.28
N ALA A 163 -2.20 -13.70 9.82
CA ALA A 163 -1.07 -12.91 10.31
C ALA A 163 -1.15 -12.66 11.81
N ARG A 164 0.01 -12.76 12.47
CA ARG A 164 0.20 -12.48 13.89
C ARG A 164 1.47 -11.66 14.05
N LYS A 165 1.57 -10.96 15.16
CA LYS A 165 2.78 -10.23 15.55
C LYS A 165 3.95 -11.19 15.67
N LEU A 166 5.03 -10.90 14.95
CA LEU A 166 6.31 -11.61 15.05
C LEU A 166 7.27 -10.88 15.97
N SER A 167 7.35 -9.56 15.83
CA SER A 167 8.22 -8.71 16.66
C SER A 167 7.85 -7.24 16.52
N ASN A 168 8.50 -6.39 17.29
CA ASN A 168 8.55 -4.95 16.99
C ASN A 168 9.60 -4.70 15.89
N ARG A 169 9.40 -3.65 15.08
CA ARG A 169 10.38 -3.20 14.07
C ARG A 169 11.66 -2.72 14.73
N PHE A 170 11.54 -2.02 15.83
CA PHE A 170 12.65 -1.50 16.62
C PHE A 170 12.76 -2.29 17.93
N LYS A 171 14.01 -2.52 18.39
CA LYS A 171 14.26 -3.23 19.66
C LYS A 171 14.00 -2.34 20.87
N ASP A 172 14.21 -1.03 20.72
CA ASP A 172 14.08 -0.02 21.77
C ASP A 172 12.90 0.90 21.49
N GLU A 173 12.12 1.21 22.51
CA GLU A 173 11.01 2.17 22.43
C GLU A 173 11.48 3.58 22.06
N ASN A 174 12.68 3.98 22.48
CA ASN A 174 13.26 5.26 22.08
C ASN A 174 13.50 5.35 20.57
N ASP A 175 13.97 4.26 19.95
CA ASP A 175 14.18 4.22 18.51
C ASP A 175 12.85 4.27 17.76
N MET A 176 11.83 3.60 18.26
CA MET A 176 10.48 3.71 17.73
C MET A 176 9.95 5.15 17.83
N LYS A 177 10.11 5.79 19.00
CA LYS A 177 9.67 7.18 19.21
C LYS A 177 10.39 8.14 18.28
N LYS A 178 11.72 8.07 18.18
CA LYS A 178 12.52 8.88 17.24
C LYS A 178 12.06 8.70 15.79
N HIS A 179 11.77 7.45 15.40
CA HIS A 179 11.30 7.17 14.05
C HIS A 179 9.91 7.78 13.79
N MET A 180 9.00 7.70 14.75
CA MET A 180 7.67 8.30 14.63
C MET A 180 7.73 9.83 14.56
N GLU A 181 8.60 10.46 15.35
CA GLU A 181 8.87 11.91 15.28
C GLU A 181 9.43 12.31 13.90
N PHE A 182 10.41 11.57 13.38
CA PHE A 182 10.97 11.76 12.05
C PHE A 182 9.91 11.68 10.94
N LEU A 183 8.99 10.71 11.00
CA LEU A 183 7.89 10.61 10.03
C LEU A 183 6.97 11.82 10.07
N VAL A 184 6.66 12.35 11.25
CA VAL A 184 5.87 13.58 11.39
C VAL A 184 6.59 14.79 10.79
N GLU A 185 7.91 14.92 10.99
CA GLU A 185 8.72 16.01 10.42
C GLU A 185 8.73 15.98 8.88
N ILE A 186 8.90 14.79 8.28
CA ILE A 186 8.85 14.63 6.80
C ILE A 186 7.50 15.08 6.26
N LEU A 187 6.40 14.61 6.85
CA LEU A 187 5.05 14.95 6.42
C LEU A 187 4.80 16.46 6.50
N ASN A 188 5.24 17.10 7.58
CA ASN A 188 5.13 18.55 7.76
C ASN A 188 5.97 19.32 6.73
N SER A 189 7.16 18.84 6.39
CA SER A 189 8.04 19.45 5.38
C SER A 189 7.44 19.35 3.97
N GLU A 190 6.85 18.22 3.61
CA GLU A 190 6.16 18.03 2.32
C GLU A 190 4.92 18.92 2.18
N THR A 191 4.20 19.14 3.27
CA THR A 191 3.01 20.04 3.30
C THR A 191 3.40 21.50 3.12
N LYS A 192 4.52 21.93 3.71
CA LYS A 192 5.04 23.31 3.55
C LYS A 192 5.56 23.61 2.15
N MET A 193 6.09 22.62 1.43
CA MET A 193 6.57 22.80 0.05
C MET A 193 5.44 22.87 -1.00
N LYS A 194 4.19 22.57 -0.61
CA LYS A 194 3.02 22.63 -1.49
C LYS A 194 2.23 23.94 -1.37
N ARG A 195 2.60 24.80 -0.44
CA ARG A 195 2.07 26.18 -0.30
C ARG A 195 3.01 27.18 -0.97
#